data_153a9ea417467855225d59ed7d4ecbad
#
_entry.id   153a9ea417467855225d59ed7d4ecbad
#
_cell.length_a   1.000
_cell.length_b   1.000
_cell.length_c   1.000
_cell.angle_alpha   90.00
_cell.angle_beta   90.00
_cell.angle_gamma   90.00
#
_symmetry.space_group_name_H-M   'P 1'
#
loop_
_entity.id
_entity.type
_entity.pdbx_description
1 polymer ?
#
loop_
_entity_poly.entity_id
_entity_poly.type
_entity_poly.pdbx_seq_one_letter_code
_entity_poly.pdbx_strand_id
1 'polypeptide(L)'
;MWFSCATTSSILFVAAVVLASAPQGNTESICTLSDSETCAVESLTSPSADGSVLVYPGGDTRCAFDNYQDSTTGFTTNSTYFFQVFPNTNLDKSKLLIFFQGGGGCTDDNTCAFGLECSLAENALFTTVATVRGAGVIDRFMMDNMFKDWNVVFVPYCTGDVHVGNKVLPPFESGFEQQLGNPQCLGKNLPMHMNGYNNSKAALGWALQNFPDVENLVVGGASAGSLGAQFFSSHIAEMWDVDAKGTRFSIMADSYVGVLPDSRPLPVLLEYFGACDNGRPFPADVAAICGDGNASTTEVVEALIEDKPDTNWLFINSKGDDVQRYYYALVKESIQGYPFPNLMSEEDLYRNMSAILEAYQAVSPRITTFYVEGDHHVFLMEKNFTSYKSDKDLLLGDVINEWLSSNSSLNLDTVSAEIEIAPKTSGTTL
;
A
#
# COMPACT_ATOMS: atom_id res chain seq x y z
N MET A 1 10.59 -16.48 50.63
CA MET A 1 10.43 -15.32 49.77
C MET A 1 10.37 -15.84 48.33
N TRP A 2 9.19 -15.92 47.77
CA TRP A 2 8.97 -16.42 46.41
C TRP A 2 8.89 -15.24 45.49
N PHE A 3 9.79 -15.14 44.55
CA PHE A 3 9.67 -14.20 43.43
C PHE A 3 8.94 -14.90 42.30
N SER A 4 7.77 -14.39 42.03
CA SER A 4 6.96 -14.75 40.85
C SER A 4 7.62 -14.18 39.62
N CYS A 5 7.97 -15.07 38.68
CA CYS A 5 8.52 -14.73 37.39
C CYS A 5 7.36 -14.25 36.52
N ALA A 6 7.31 -12.96 36.26
CA ALA A 6 6.37 -12.39 35.28
C ALA A 6 6.84 -12.81 33.88
N THR A 7 5.97 -13.40 33.13
CA THR A 7 6.13 -13.79 31.75
C THR A 7 6.31 -12.53 30.88
N THR A 8 7.52 -12.29 30.45
CA THR A 8 7.80 -11.34 29.38
C THR A 8 7.22 -11.88 28.07
N SER A 9 6.13 -11.33 27.61
CA SER A 9 5.66 -11.49 26.24
C SER A 9 6.71 -10.86 25.31
N SER A 10 7.44 -11.74 24.63
CA SER A 10 8.34 -11.34 23.56
C SER A 10 7.48 -10.81 22.41
N ILE A 11 7.49 -9.51 22.21
CA ILE A 11 6.95 -8.88 21.01
C ILE A 11 7.92 -9.23 19.87
N LEU A 12 7.69 -10.38 19.26
CA LEU A 12 8.25 -10.70 17.95
C LEU A 12 7.43 -9.88 16.95
N PHE A 13 8.04 -8.88 16.36
CA PHE A 13 7.54 -8.24 15.16
C PHE A 13 7.50 -9.29 14.05
N VAL A 14 6.39 -9.92 13.94
CA VAL A 14 6.01 -10.64 12.73
C VAL A 14 5.27 -9.59 11.89
N ALA A 15 6.00 -8.95 10.96
CA ALA A 15 5.31 -8.50 9.78
C ALA A 15 4.56 -9.73 9.27
N ALA A 16 3.26 -9.77 9.43
CA ALA A 16 2.45 -10.90 9.02
C ALA A 16 2.41 -10.94 7.49
N VAL A 17 3.55 -11.28 6.88
CA VAL A 17 3.56 -11.86 5.56
C VAL A 17 3.02 -13.27 5.77
N VAL A 18 1.78 -13.48 5.40
CA VAL A 18 1.20 -14.82 5.32
C VAL A 18 1.95 -15.56 4.23
N LEU A 19 3.07 -16.18 4.61
CA LEU A 19 3.76 -17.16 3.79
C LEU A 19 2.97 -18.46 3.88
N ALA A 20 1.96 -18.58 3.03
CA ALA A 20 1.45 -19.91 2.73
C ALA A 20 2.57 -20.67 2.00
N SER A 21 3.15 -21.66 2.68
CA SER A 21 4.05 -22.64 2.07
C SER A 21 3.40 -23.16 0.79
N ALA A 22 4.08 -22.98 -0.35
CA ALA A 22 3.61 -23.43 -1.65
C ALA A 22 3.39 -24.96 -1.66
N PRO A 23 2.25 -25.45 -2.10
CA PRO A 23 2.17 -26.83 -2.54
C PRO A 23 3.06 -26.96 -3.78
N GLN A 24 3.94 -27.95 -3.77
CA GLN A 24 4.78 -28.28 -4.92
C GLN A 24 3.89 -28.57 -6.13
N GLY A 25 4.09 -27.83 -7.21
CA GLY A 25 3.51 -28.18 -8.50
C GLY A 25 2.79 -27.09 -9.31
N ASN A 26 2.62 -25.87 -8.78
CA ASN A 26 1.99 -24.81 -9.57
C ASN A 26 3.06 -23.99 -10.31
N THR A 27 3.12 -24.15 -11.63
CA THR A 27 3.87 -23.25 -12.49
C THR A 27 3.23 -21.87 -12.44
N GLU A 28 4.00 -20.85 -12.09
CA GLU A 28 3.57 -19.45 -12.19
C GLU A 28 3.31 -19.12 -13.67
N SER A 29 2.22 -18.42 -13.94
CA SER A 29 1.97 -17.89 -15.27
C SER A 29 2.72 -16.57 -15.42
N ILE A 30 3.53 -16.47 -16.47
CA ILE A 30 4.46 -15.36 -16.69
C ILE A 30 4.23 -14.79 -18.08
N CYS A 31 4.23 -13.46 -18.19
CA CYS A 31 4.34 -12.75 -19.45
C CYS A 31 5.46 -11.69 -19.35
N THR A 32 6.28 -11.56 -20.37
CA THR A 32 7.36 -10.57 -20.42
C THR A 32 7.09 -9.58 -21.56
N LEU A 33 7.01 -8.29 -21.19
CA LEU A 33 6.82 -7.22 -22.18
C LEU A 33 8.06 -7.09 -23.07
N SER A 34 7.82 -6.89 -24.36
CA SER A 34 8.84 -6.62 -25.37
C SER A 34 8.20 -5.87 -26.54
N ASP A 35 9.00 -5.47 -27.53
CA ASP A 35 8.49 -4.83 -28.76
C ASP A 35 7.48 -5.72 -29.53
N SER A 36 7.55 -7.03 -29.35
CA SER A 36 6.70 -8.01 -30.01
C SER A 36 5.63 -8.64 -29.10
N GLU A 37 5.71 -8.45 -27.79
CA GLU A 37 4.79 -9.03 -26.80
C GLU A 37 4.30 -7.95 -25.85
N THR A 38 3.02 -7.59 -25.96
CA THR A 38 2.36 -6.55 -25.14
C THR A 38 1.69 -7.10 -23.90
N CYS A 39 1.69 -8.41 -23.71
CA CYS A 39 0.97 -9.08 -22.63
C CYS A 39 -0.50 -8.62 -22.56
N ALA A 40 -1.16 -8.56 -23.73
CA ALA A 40 -2.56 -8.14 -23.78
C ALA A 40 -3.42 -9.01 -22.85
N VAL A 41 -4.31 -8.38 -22.10
CA VAL A 41 -5.11 -9.10 -21.09
C VAL A 41 -5.89 -10.27 -21.67
N GLU A 42 -6.33 -10.17 -22.92
CA GLU A 42 -7.00 -11.25 -23.65
C GLU A 42 -6.09 -12.45 -23.94
N SER A 43 -4.79 -12.23 -24.00
CA SER A 43 -3.80 -13.30 -24.20
C SER A 43 -3.36 -13.98 -22.90
N LEU A 44 -3.68 -13.41 -21.74
CA LEU A 44 -3.37 -13.97 -20.44
C LEU A 44 -4.34 -15.09 -20.04
N THR A 45 -4.45 -16.12 -20.89
CA THR A 45 -5.52 -17.14 -20.83
C THR A 45 -5.24 -18.33 -19.92
N SER A 46 -4.06 -18.41 -19.36
CA SER A 46 -3.66 -19.53 -18.48
C SER A 46 -3.08 -18.98 -17.15
N PRO A 47 -3.92 -18.36 -16.33
CA PRO A 47 -3.45 -17.82 -15.06
C PRO A 47 -2.98 -18.93 -14.12
N SER A 48 -2.13 -18.56 -13.16
CA SER A 48 -1.72 -19.42 -12.03
C SER A 48 -2.94 -19.89 -11.23
N ALA A 49 -2.75 -20.85 -10.32
CA ALA A 49 -3.84 -21.43 -9.53
C ALA A 49 -4.61 -20.40 -8.68
N ASP A 50 -3.99 -19.28 -8.34
CA ASP A 50 -4.60 -18.14 -7.65
C ASP A 50 -5.31 -17.15 -8.61
N GLY A 51 -5.31 -17.43 -9.91
CA GLY A 51 -5.91 -16.59 -10.93
C GLY A 51 -5.02 -15.47 -11.44
N SER A 52 -3.74 -15.42 -11.05
CA SER A 52 -2.82 -14.34 -11.42
C SER A 52 -1.87 -14.68 -12.57
N VAL A 53 -1.34 -13.64 -13.19
CA VAL A 53 -0.22 -13.68 -14.13
C VAL A 53 0.82 -12.65 -13.70
N LEU A 54 2.10 -13.04 -13.70
CA LEU A 54 3.22 -12.14 -13.45
C LEU A 54 3.60 -11.45 -14.76
N VAL A 55 3.61 -10.13 -14.77
CA VAL A 55 4.01 -9.34 -15.93
C VAL A 55 5.34 -8.67 -15.63
N TYR A 56 6.36 -9.03 -16.42
CA TYR A 56 7.71 -8.48 -16.32
C TYR A 56 7.85 -7.33 -17.31
N PRO A 57 7.83 -6.06 -16.85
CA PRO A 57 7.86 -4.92 -17.75
C PRO A 57 9.26 -4.64 -18.34
N GLY A 58 10.33 -5.04 -17.66
CA GLY A 58 11.68 -4.72 -18.08
C GLY A 58 11.98 -3.21 -18.07
N GLY A 59 12.85 -2.74 -18.94
CA GLY A 59 13.18 -1.33 -19.07
C GLY A 59 13.77 -0.74 -17.78
N ASP A 60 13.25 0.41 -17.36
CA ASP A 60 13.73 1.14 -16.18
C ASP A 60 13.17 0.60 -14.85
N THR A 61 12.39 -0.50 -14.87
CA THR A 61 11.82 -1.06 -13.65
C THR A 61 12.81 -1.93 -12.89
N ARG A 62 12.81 -1.82 -11.57
CA ARG A 62 13.70 -2.59 -10.72
C ARG A 62 13.33 -2.51 -9.23
N CYS A 63 13.82 -3.46 -8.44
CA CYS A 63 13.87 -3.37 -7.00
C CYS A 63 15.07 -2.55 -6.49
N ALA A 64 15.11 -2.29 -5.19
CA ALA A 64 16.05 -1.37 -4.56
C ALA A 64 17.52 -1.70 -4.79
N PHE A 65 17.89 -2.98 -4.79
CA PHE A 65 19.29 -3.39 -4.86
C PHE A 65 19.63 -4.11 -6.15
N ASP A 66 20.87 -3.98 -6.59
CA ASP A 66 21.44 -4.77 -7.69
C ASP A 66 21.48 -6.25 -7.31
N ASN A 67 21.58 -7.12 -8.32
CA ASN A 67 21.73 -8.56 -8.09
C ASN A 67 23.02 -8.81 -7.31
N TYR A 68 22.88 -9.43 -6.16
CA TYR A 68 23.98 -9.73 -5.27
C TYR A 68 23.76 -11.08 -4.58
N GLN A 69 24.85 -11.79 -4.36
CA GLN A 69 24.86 -13.01 -3.58
C GLN A 69 26.08 -13.02 -2.65
N ASP A 70 25.82 -13.16 -1.37
CA ASP A 70 26.86 -13.34 -0.36
C ASP A 70 27.13 -14.83 -0.14
N SER A 71 28.33 -15.28 -0.47
CA SER A 71 28.70 -16.69 -0.34
C SER A 71 28.85 -17.17 1.10
N THR A 72 28.98 -16.25 2.06
CA THR A 72 29.19 -16.56 3.48
C THR A 72 27.87 -16.66 4.24
N THR A 73 26.97 -15.72 3.99
CA THR A 73 25.69 -15.63 4.71
C THR A 73 24.53 -16.24 3.94
N GLY A 74 24.70 -16.49 2.63
CA GLY A 74 23.61 -16.91 1.74
C GLY A 74 22.64 -15.78 1.36
N PHE A 75 22.89 -14.54 1.82
CA PHE A 75 22.05 -13.41 1.50
C PHE A 75 22.06 -13.09 0.00
N THR A 76 20.89 -12.90 -0.57
CA THR A 76 20.71 -12.60 -2.00
C THR A 76 19.79 -11.42 -2.20
N THR A 77 20.08 -10.61 -3.23
CA THR A 77 19.18 -9.59 -3.74
C THR A 77 18.89 -9.85 -5.22
N ASN A 78 17.71 -9.45 -5.65
CA ASN A 78 17.31 -9.56 -7.06
C ASN A 78 16.65 -8.26 -7.49
N SER A 79 17.25 -7.60 -8.46
CA SER A 79 16.75 -6.34 -8.99
C SER A 79 15.55 -6.49 -9.93
N THR A 80 15.21 -7.71 -10.34
CA THR A 80 14.10 -7.94 -11.27
C THR A 80 12.78 -7.54 -10.64
N TYR A 81 12.00 -6.73 -11.37
CA TYR A 81 10.66 -6.30 -10.97
C TYR A 81 9.59 -6.95 -11.86
N PHE A 82 8.45 -7.25 -11.28
CA PHE A 82 7.20 -7.60 -11.97
C PHE A 82 6.03 -6.94 -11.26
N PHE A 83 4.92 -6.79 -11.93
CA PHE A 83 3.62 -6.58 -11.30
C PHE A 83 2.71 -7.79 -11.56
N GLN A 84 1.65 -7.92 -10.75
CA GLN A 84 0.78 -9.09 -10.79
C GLN A 84 -0.60 -8.69 -11.29
N VAL A 85 -1.12 -9.45 -12.23
CA VAL A 85 -2.43 -9.17 -12.86
C VAL A 85 -3.37 -10.32 -12.56
N PHE A 86 -4.58 -10.00 -12.13
CA PHE A 86 -5.68 -10.92 -11.96
C PHE A 86 -6.77 -10.56 -12.97
N PRO A 87 -6.76 -11.16 -14.17
CA PRO A 87 -7.74 -10.82 -15.20
C PRO A 87 -9.15 -11.31 -14.81
N ASN A 88 -10.18 -10.55 -15.15
CA ASN A 88 -11.56 -11.03 -15.01
C ASN A 88 -11.78 -12.27 -15.92
N THR A 89 -12.38 -13.31 -15.36
CA THR A 89 -12.59 -14.58 -16.06
C THR A 89 -13.52 -14.47 -17.28
N ASN A 90 -14.38 -13.45 -17.30
CA ASN A 90 -15.31 -13.18 -18.41
C ASN A 90 -14.78 -12.11 -19.38
N LEU A 91 -13.52 -11.65 -19.19
CA LEU A 91 -12.90 -10.57 -19.96
C LEU A 91 -13.71 -9.25 -19.95
N ASP A 92 -14.53 -9.04 -18.91
CA ASP A 92 -15.19 -7.78 -18.69
C ASP A 92 -14.14 -6.73 -18.26
N LYS A 93 -14.00 -5.67 -19.05
CA LYS A 93 -13.03 -4.59 -18.84
C LYS A 93 -13.63 -3.35 -18.16
N SER A 94 -14.90 -3.39 -17.78
CA SER A 94 -15.60 -2.24 -17.21
C SER A 94 -15.16 -1.88 -15.80
N LYS A 95 -14.48 -2.80 -15.08
CA LYS A 95 -14.10 -2.64 -13.68
C LYS A 95 -12.62 -2.97 -13.46
N LEU A 96 -11.90 -2.04 -12.85
CA LEU A 96 -10.48 -2.18 -12.55
C LEU A 96 -10.18 -1.76 -11.11
N LEU A 97 -9.50 -2.63 -10.37
CA LEU A 97 -8.84 -2.32 -9.11
C LEU A 97 -7.33 -2.28 -9.35
N ILE A 98 -6.70 -1.16 -9.05
CA ILE A 98 -5.24 -1.03 -8.95
C ILE A 98 -4.90 -1.03 -7.47
N PHE A 99 -4.03 -1.94 -7.01
CA PHE A 99 -3.73 -2.07 -5.59
C PHE A 99 -2.23 -1.99 -5.32
N PHE A 100 -1.83 -1.00 -4.52
CA PHE A 100 -0.45 -0.78 -4.11
C PHE A 100 -0.12 -1.56 -2.83
N GLN A 101 0.94 -2.37 -2.88
CA GLN A 101 1.40 -3.16 -1.74
C GLN A 101 2.00 -2.26 -0.65
N GLY A 102 1.77 -2.61 0.61
CA GLY A 102 2.47 -2.04 1.75
C GLY A 102 3.88 -2.57 1.95
N GLY A 103 4.55 -2.09 2.98
CA GLY A 103 5.89 -2.60 3.32
C GLY A 103 6.77 -1.63 4.11
N GLY A 104 6.23 -0.53 4.62
CA GLY A 104 7.00 0.51 5.31
C GLY A 104 7.71 1.45 4.35
N GLY A 105 8.77 2.10 4.81
CA GLY A 105 9.54 3.04 4.00
C GLY A 105 10.82 3.49 4.69
N CYS A 106 11.80 3.86 3.91
CA CYS A 106 13.01 4.52 4.41
C CYS A 106 12.67 5.90 4.95
N THR A 107 13.37 6.32 5.98
CA THR A 107 13.28 7.69 6.50
C THR A 107 14.63 8.39 6.50
N ASP A 108 15.70 7.61 6.48
CA ASP A 108 17.08 8.00 6.37
C ASP A 108 17.95 6.76 6.05
N ASP A 109 19.25 6.97 5.84
CA ASP A 109 20.20 5.91 5.48
C ASP A 109 20.22 4.76 6.51
N ASN A 110 20.06 5.06 7.79
CA ASN A 110 20.06 4.03 8.81
C ASN A 110 18.80 3.17 8.77
N THR A 111 17.64 3.77 8.60
CA THR A 111 16.38 3.03 8.49
C THR A 111 16.33 2.20 7.22
N CYS A 112 16.86 2.69 6.10
CA CYS A 112 17.03 1.93 4.87
C CYS A 112 17.96 0.73 5.04
N ALA A 113 19.11 0.95 5.70
CA ALA A 113 20.10 -0.10 5.90
C ALA A 113 19.67 -1.18 6.87
N PHE A 114 18.93 -0.79 7.88
CA PHE A 114 18.60 -1.63 9.01
C PHE A 114 17.19 -2.21 8.94
N GLY A 115 16.28 -1.43 8.44
CA GLY A 115 14.86 -1.68 8.61
C GLY A 115 14.30 -2.76 7.69
N LEU A 116 13.21 -2.42 7.15
CA LEU A 116 12.33 -3.29 6.36
C LEU A 116 12.96 -3.70 5.02
N GLU A 117 13.88 -2.90 4.50
CA GLU A 117 14.53 -3.07 3.19
C GLU A 117 15.57 -4.18 3.19
N CYS A 118 16.22 -4.38 4.34
CA CYS A 118 17.28 -5.37 4.54
C CYS A 118 16.96 -6.37 5.64
N SER A 119 15.71 -6.71 5.79
CA SER A 119 15.27 -7.56 6.89
C SER A 119 15.87 -8.97 6.83
N LEU A 120 15.97 -9.56 8.00
CA LEU A 120 16.55 -10.85 8.31
C LEU A 120 15.82 -12.05 7.76
N ALA A 121 14.62 -11.88 7.26
CA ALA A 121 13.84 -12.97 6.71
C ALA A 121 14.29 -13.28 5.29
N GLU A 122 14.27 -14.55 4.93
CA GLU A 122 14.53 -15.04 3.56
C GLU A 122 13.63 -14.40 2.49
N ASN A 123 12.65 -13.60 2.91
CA ASN A 123 11.62 -12.96 2.08
C ASN A 123 11.49 -11.46 2.40
N ALA A 124 12.58 -10.77 2.63
CA ALA A 124 12.56 -9.33 2.80
C ALA A 124 11.94 -8.63 1.58
N LEU A 125 10.94 -7.80 1.82
CA LEU A 125 10.13 -7.15 0.78
C LEU A 125 10.95 -6.31 -0.21
N PHE A 126 12.14 -5.86 0.17
CA PHE A 126 12.97 -4.96 -0.64
C PHE A 126 14.18 -5.62 -1.29
N THR A 127 14.48 -6.83 -0.94
CA THR A 127 15.58 -7.58 -1.56
C THR A 127 15.15 -8.24 -2.87
N THR A 128 13.87 -8.52 -3.00
CA THR A 128 13.24 -9.06 -4.21
C THR A 128 11.74 -8.80 -4.15
N VAL A 129 11.11 -8.67 -5.31
CA VAL A 129 9.65 -8.61 -5.38
C VAL A 129 9.06 -10.00 -5.11
N ALA A 130 8.00 -10.06 -4.33
CA ALA A 130 7.32 -11.31 -4.00
C ALA A 130 5.91 -11.36 -4.61
N THR A 131 5.48 -12.56 -4.99
CA THR A 131 4.10 -12.79 -5.41
C THR A 131 3.17 -12.76 -4.19
N VAL A 132 2.03 -12.09 -4.33
CA VAL A 132 0.94 -12.15 -3.35
C VAL A 132 -0.07 -13.18 -3.83
N ARG A 133 -0.41 -14.12 -2.98
CA ARG A 133 -1.38 -15.17 -3.31
C ARG A 133 -2.68 -14.93 -2.57
N GLY A 134 -3.75 -14.79 -3.36
CA GLY A 134 -5.15 -14.84 -2.92
C GLY A 134 -5.43 -14.34 -1.51
N ALA A 135 -5.22 -13.04 -1.25
CA ALA A 135 -5.44 -12.46 0.06
C ALA A 135 -6.39 -11.26 -0.03
N GLY A 136 -7.36 -11.21 0.83
CA GLY A 136 -8.27 -10.07 0.98
C GLY A 136 -8.93 -9.67 -0.34
N VAL A 137 -8.84 -8.40 -0.69
CA VAL A 137 -9.51 -7.82 -1.89
C VAL A 137 -9.06 -8.42 -3.22
N ILE A 138 -7.88 -9.04 -3.28
CA ILE A 138 -7.37 -9.70 -4.48
C ILE A 138 -7.71 -11.19 -4.55
N ASP A 139 -8.32 -11.77 -3.50
CA ASP A 139 -8.74 -13.18 -3.49
C ASP A 139 -10.03 -13.39 -4.30
N ARG A 140 -9.88 -13.97 -5.49
CA ARG A 140 -11.02 -14.28 -6.38
C ARG A 140 -11.91 -15.40 -5.87
N PHE A 141 -11.43 -16.21 -4.94
CA PHE A 141 -12.15 -17.39 -4.43
C PHE A 141 -12.92 -17.07 -3.14
N MET A 142 -12.71 -15.91 -2.57
CA MET A 142 -13.45 -15.41 -1.42
C MET A 142 -14.84 -14.95 -1.88
N MET A 143 -15.90 -15.65 -1.47
CA MET A 143 -17.26 -15.48 -2.00
C MET A 143 -17.86 -14.11 -1.71
N ASP A 144 -17.54 -13.52 -0.58
CA ASP A 144 -17.98 -12.21 -0.11
C ASP A 144 -17.04 -11.05 -0.50
N ASN A 145 -15.98 -11.34 -1.27
CA ASN A 145 -15.13 -10.31 -1.84
C ASN A 145 -15.85 -9.60 -3.00
N MET A 146 -16.16 -8.31 -2.83
CA MET A 146 -16.83 -7.49 -3.84
C MET A 146 -15.97 -7.24 -5.10
N PHE A 147 -14.65 -7.45 -5.01
CA PHE A 147 -13.71 -7.30 -6.12
C PHE A 147 -13.40 -8.62 -6.86
N LYS A 148 -13.99 -9.74 -6.46
CA LYS A 148 -13.66 -11.06 -7.03
C LYS A 148 -13.84 -11.16 -8.56
N ASP A 149 -14.78 -10.38 -9.10
CA ASP A 149 -15.10 -10.33 -10.52
C ASP A 149 -14.53 -9.08 -11.24
N TRP A 150 -13.63 -8.34 -10.58
CA TRP A 150 -12.93 -7.20 -11.17
C TRP A 150 -11.63 -7.66 -11.84
N ASN A 151 -11.11 -6.86 -12.78
CA ASN A 151 -9.70 -6.94 -13.12
C ASN A 151 -8.89 -6.30 -11.99
N VAL A 152 -7.79 -6.94 -11.61
CA VAL A 152 -6.91 -6.39 -10.58
C VAL A 152 -5.49 -6.27 -11.12
N VAL A 153 -4.89 -5.11 -10.96
CA VAL A 153 -3.45 -4.88 -11.15
C VAL A 153 -2.85 -4.62 -9.79
N PHE A 154 -2.11 -5.59 -9.28
CA PHE A 154 -1.41 -5.47 -8.03
C PHE A 154 0.01 -4.97 -8.30
N VAL A 155 0.38 -3.87 -7.65
CA VAL A 155 1.67 -3.19 -7.76
C VAL A 155 2.54 -3.57 -6.56
N PRO A 156 3.45 -4.53 -6.70
CA PRO A 156 4.32 -4.96 -5.61
C PRO A 156 5.29 -3.85 -5.22
N TYR A 157 5.79 -3.95 -3.98
CA TYR A 157 6.65 -2.95 -3.37
C TYR A 157 8.02 -3.56 -3.01
N CYS A 158 9.10 -3.01 -3.53
CA CYS A 158 10.46 -3.46 -3.26
C CYS A 158 11.50 -2.33 -3.30
N THR A 159 11.10 -1.08 -2.99
CA THR A 159 11.95 0.10 -3.18
C THR A 159 12.05 1.03 -1.96
N GLY A 160 11.24 0.84 -0.93
CA GLY A 160 11.33 1.60 0.32
C GLY A 160 10.92 3.08 0.26
N ASP A 161 10.17 3.49 -0.77
CA ASP A 161 9.92 4.89 -1.17
C ASP A 161 8.44 5.24 -1.37
N VAL A 162 7.55 4.47 -0.75
CA VAL A 162 6.08 4.59 -0.84
C VAL A 162 5.56 4.69 -2.28
N HIS A 163 6.21 3.96 -3.20
CA HIS A 163 5.91 3.88 -4.64
C HIS A 163 6.21 5.12 -5.49
N VAL A 164 6.74 6.21 -4.92
CA VAL A 164 6.91 7.48 -5.64
C VAL A 164 8.36 7.88 -5.89
N GLY A 165 9.33 7.13 -5.36
CA GLY A 165 10.73 7.47 -5.46
C GLY A 165 11.30 7.34 -6.87
N ASN A 166 12.27 8.23 -7.19
CA ASN A 166 13.02 8.23 -8.44
C ASN A 166 14.44 8.76 -8.21
N LYS A 167 15.20 8.09 -7.33
CA LYS A 167 16.54 8.53 -6.91
C LYS A 167 17.43 7.34 -6.63
N VAL A 168 18.72 7.49 -6.87
CA VAL A 168 19.72 6.50 -6.46
C VAL A 168 20.45 7.06 -5.25
N LEU A 169 20.34 6.39 -4.13
CA LEU A 169 21.14 6.68 -2.95
C LEU A 169 22.51 6.02 -3.09
N PRO A 170 23.61 6.74 -2.77
CA PRO A 170 24.93 6.15 -2.79
C PRO A 170 25.02 4.99 -1.79
N PRO A 171 25.98 4.08 -1.95
CA PRO A 171 26.29 3.11 -0.93
C PRO A 171 26.53 3.80 0.41
N PHE A 172 25.88 3.31 1.46
CA PHE A 172 26.06 3.88 2.80
C PHE A 172 26.51 2.81 3.79
N GLU A 173 27.41 3.22 4.67
CA GLU A 173 27.83 2.43 5.82
C GLU A 173 27.04 2.93 7.03
N SER A 174 26.17 2.11 7.58
CA SER A 174 25.62 2.42 8.88
C SER A 174 26.56 1.87 9.94
N GLY A 175 27.01 2.68 10.87
CA GLY A 175 27.80 2.24 12.02
C GLY A 175 27.05 1.31 12.98
N PHE A 176 25.89 0.82 12.57
CA PHE A 176 24.94 0.05 13.37
C PHE A 176 25.24 -1.46 13.40
N GLU A 177 26.05 -1.93 12.46
CA GLU A 177 26.48 -3.33 12.35
C GLU A 177 27.03 -3.90 13.66
N GLN A 178 27.75 -3.08 14.40
CA GLN A 178 28.43 -3.48 15.63
C GLN A 178 27.48 -3.61 16.83
N GLN A 179 26.32 -2.96 16.79
CA GLN A 179 25.42 -2.89 17.93
C GLN A 179 24.35 -3.98 17.95
N LEU A 180 23.88 -4.44 16.80
CA LEU A 180 22.75 -5.36 16.72
C LEU A 180 23.07 -6.73 16.12
N GLY A 181 24.30 -6.98 15.72
CA GLY A 181 24.76 -8.31 15.29
C GLY A 181 24.11 -8.85 14.01
N ASN A 182 23.50 -7.97 13.22
CA ASN A 182 22.90 -8.40 11.97
C ASN A 182 23.06 -7.43 10.80
N PRO A 183 24.02 -7.73 9.98
CA PRO A 183 24.46 -6.89 8.91
C PRO A 183 24.09 -7.41 7.52
N GLN A 184 22.90 -7.92 7.26
CA GLN A 184 22.69 -8.56 5.96
C GLN A 184 22.83 -7.57 4.79
N CYS A 185 22.35 -6.34 4.92
CA CYS A 185 22.64 -5.29 3.95
C CYS A 185 23.83 -4.42 4.31
N LEU A 186 24.10 -4.28 5.59
CA LEU A 186 25.18 -3.45 6.11
C LEU A 186 26.54 -4.00 5.66
N GLY A 187 27.42 -3.10 5.25
CA GLY A 187 28.76 -3.45 4.80
C GLY A 187 28.82 -4.05 3.39
N LYS A 188 27.73 -4.12 2.65
CA LYS A 188 27.73 -4.60 1.26
C LYS A 188 28.04 -3.51 0.26
N ASN A 189 28.08 -2.27 0.67
CA ASN A 189 28.42 -1.12 -0.16
C ASN A 189 27.63 -1.08 -1.48
N LEU A 190 26.34 -1.41 -1.40
CA LEU A 190 25.43 -1.42 -2.53
C LEU A 190 24.67 -0.10 -2.61
N PRO A 191 24.55 0.51 -3.81
CA PRO A 191 23.65 1.61 -4.00
C PRO A 191 22.19 1.14 -3.81
N MET A 192 21.33 2.02 -3.31
CA MET A 192 19.91 1.75 -3.18
C MET A 192 19.13 2.59 -4.20
N HIS A 193 18.28 1.95 -4.95
CA HIS A 193 17.46 2.58 -5.98
C HIS A 193 16.04 2.81 -5.44
N MET A 194 15.72 4.06 -5.16
CA MET A 194 14.35 4.53 -4.93
C MET A 194 13.65 4.61 -6.29
N ASN A 195 13.04 3.52 -6.73
CA ASN A 195 12.54 3.36 -8.10
C ASN A 195 11.04 3.10 -8.18
N GLY A 196 10.32 3.37 -7.11
CA GLY A 196 8.89 3.12 -7.00
C GLY A 196 8.06 3.82 -8.06
N TYR A 197 8.45 5.05 -8.44
CA TYR A 197 7.77 5.78 -9.50
C TYR A 197 7.84 5.07 -10.86
N ASN A 198 9.01 4.59 -11.29
CA ASN A 198 9.14 3.90 -12.57
C ASN A 198 8.42 2.54 -12.56
N ASN A 199 8.44 1.84 -11.43
CA ASN A 199 7.72 0.59 -11.24
C ASN A 199 6.20 0.81 -11.35
N SER A 200 5.68 1.79 -10.62
CA SER A 200 4.27 2.19 -10.66
C SER A 200 3.85 2.64 -12.06
N LYS A 201 4.63 3.52 -12.69
CA LYS A 201 4.38 3.99 -14.05
C LYS A 201 4.28 2.85 -15.07
N ALA A 202 5.13 1.83 -14.96
CA ALA A 202 5.10 0.68 -15.86
C ALA A 202 3.81 -0.13 -15.68
N ALA A 203 3.41 -0.40 -14.43
CA ALA A 203 2.15 -1.11 -14.13
C ALA A 203 0.93 -0.29 -14.57
N LEU A 204 0.90 1.01 -14.28
CA LEU A 204 -0.18 1.92 -14.68
C LEU A 204 -0.27 2.07 -16.20
N GLY A 205 0.86 2.19 -16.89
CA GLY A 205 0.91 2.27 -18.36
C GLY A 205 0.35 1.01 -19.02
N TRP A 206 0.72 -0.17 -18.51
CA TRP A 206 0.15 -1.43 -18.96
C TRP A 206 -1.36 -1.52 -18.65
N ALA A 207 -1.77 -1.10 -17.46
CA ALA A 207 -3.17 -1.10 -17.05
C ALA A 207 -4.02 -0.21 -17.96
N LEU A 208 -3.57 1.01 -18.24
CA LEU A 208 -4.26 1.93 -19.14
C LEU A 208 -4.37 1.36 -20.57
N GLN A 209 -3.31 0.75 -21.07
CA GLN A 209 -3.30 0.14 -22.40
C GLN A 209 -4.31 -1.01 -22.53
N ASN A 210 -4.52 -1.77 -21.47
CA ASN A 210 -5.42 -2.93 -21.45
C ASN A 210 -6.85 -2.58 -21.02
N PHE A 211 -7.03 -1.52 -20.23
CA PHE A 211 -8.31 -1.08 -19.65
C PHE A 211 -8.53 0.43 -19.84
N PRO A 212 -8.53 0.93 -21.10
CA PRO A 212 -8.60 2.38 -21.35
C PRO A 212 -9.96 2.98 -21.00
N ASP A 213 -11.04 2.21 -21.07
CA ASP A 213 -12.43 2.68 -20.99
C ASP A 213 -13.19 1.96 -19.86
N VAL A 214 -12.71 2.09 -18.64
CA VAL A 214 -13.35 1.51 -17.45
C VAL A 214 -14.53 2.39 -16.99
N GLU A 215 -15.61 1.75 -16.55
CA GLU A 215 -16.72 2.44 -15.90
C GLU A 215 -16.44 2.71 -14.41
N ASN A 216 -15.73 1.79 -13.76
CA ASN A 216 -15.35 1.89 -12.37
C ASN A 216 -13.85 1.63 -12.21
N LEU A 217 -13.15 2.63 -11.71
CA LEU A 217 -11.72 2.58 -11.40
C LEU A 217 -11.53 2.82 -9.90
N VAL A 218 -11.06 1.80 -9.21
CA VAL A 218 -10.66 1.90 -7.79
C VAL A 218 -9.16 1.79 -7.70
N VAL A 219 -8.56 2.72 -6.96
CA VAL A 219 -7.14 2.67 -6.59
C VAL A 219 -7.07 2.45 -5.10
N GLY A 220 -6.51 1.34 -4.69
CA GLY A 220 -6.36 0.97 -3.30
C GLY A 220 -4.91 0.75 -2.91
N GLY A 221 -4.66 0.72 -1.62
CA GLY A 221 -3.35 0.36 -1.09
C GLY A 221 -3.38 0.21 0.42
N ALA A 222 -2.42 -0.55 0.93
CA ALA A 222 -2.31 -0.83 2.35
C ALA A 222 -0.97 -0.31 2.90
N SER A 223 -0.96 0.28 4.11
CA SER A 223 0.25 0.80 4.76
C SER A 223 1.01 1.79 3.86
N ALA A 224 2.27 1.54 3.50
CA ALA A 224 3.00 2.35 2.52
C ALA A 224 2.27 2.46 1.17
N GLY A 225 1.55 1.42 0.76
CA GLY A 225 0.71 1.43 -0.44
C GLY A 225 -0.51 2.33 -0.33
N SER A 226 -1.01 2.58 0.88
CA SER A 226 -2.05 3.59 1.14
C SER A 226 -1.58 4.99 0.70
N LEU A 227 -0.34 5.36 1.04
CA LEU A 227 0.27 6.59 0.52
C LEU A 227 0.47 6.52 -1.00
N GLY A 228 0.91 5.39 -1.54
CA GLY A 228 1.00 5.20 -2.99
C GLY A 228 -0.33 5.48 -3.69
N ALA A 229 -1.43 4.93 -3.20
CA ALA A 229 -2.77 5.17 -3.74
C ALA A 229 -3.17 6.65 -3.65
N GLN A 230 -2.90 7.30 -2.51
CA GLN A 230 -3.18 8.73 -2.31
C GLN A 230 -2.36 9.61 -3.28
N PHE A 231 -1.05 9.38 -3.37
CA PHE A 231 -0.13 10.21 -4.16
C PHE A 231 -0.31 10.06 -5.66
N PHE A 232 -0.70 8.88 -6.13
CA PHE A 232 -0.99 8.66 -7.54
C PHE A 232 -2.42 9.04 -7.96
N SER A 233 -3.29 9.48 -7.03
CA SER A 233 -4.71 9.73 -7.30
C SER A 233 -4.93 10.67 -8.49
N SER A 234 -4.38 11.87 -8.46
CA SER A 234 -4.51 12.86 -9.55
C SER A 234 -3.88 12.35 -10.85
N HIS A 235 -2.69 11.75 -10.77
CA HIS A 235 -2.01 11.22 -11.96
C HIS A 235 -2.81 10.10 -12.65
N ILE A 236 -3.39 9.19 -11.89
CA ILE A 236 -4.23 8.12 -12.43
C ILE A 236 -5.53 8.71 -13.01
N ALA A 237 -6.16 9.65 -12.31
CA ALA A 237 -7.35 10.34 -12.81
C ALA A 237 -7.09 11.01 -14.17
N GLU A 238 -5.94 11.68 -14.32
CA GLU A 238 -5.51 12.26 -15.59
C GLU A 238 -5.24 11.22 -16.68
N MET A 239 -4.52 10.13 -16.33
CA MET A 239 -4.19 9.06 -17.29
C MET A 239 -5.44 8.44 -17.90
N TRP A 240 -6.49 8.22 -17.10
CA TRP A 240 -7.77 7.64 -17.57
C TRP A 240 -8.74 8.69 -18.10
N ASP A 241 -8.45 10.00 -17.96
CA ASP A 241 -9.36 11.09 -18.33
C ASP A 241 -10.75 10.89 -17.69
N VAL A 242 -10.75 10.62 -16.37
CA VAL A 242 -11.94 10.15 -15.65
C VAL A 242 -13.11 11.12 -15.76
N ASP A 243 -12.84 12.42 -15.76
CA ASP A 243 -13.86 13.48 -15.82
C ASP A 243 -14.54 13.47 -17.19
N ALA A 244 -13.78 13.47 -18.29
CA ALA A 244 -14.33 13.50 -19.65
C ALA A 244 -15.04 12.19 -20.03
N LYS A 245 -14.57 11.05 -19.49
CA LYS A 245 -15.18 9.74 -19.75
C LYS A 245 -16.33 9.41 -18.81
N GLY A 246 -16.50 10.16 -17.73
CA GLY A 246 -17.50 9.86 -16.71
C GLY A 246 -17.20 8.57 -15.94
N THR A 247 -15.92 8.19 -15.84
CA THR A 247 -15.47 7.05 -15.07
C THR A 247 -15.69 7.31 -13.59
N ARG A 248 -16.34 6.38 -12.89
CA ARG A 248 -16.39 6.44 -11.42
C ARG A 248 -15.00 6.16 -10.87
N PHE A 249 -14.37 7.18 -10.31
CA PHE A 249 -13.04 7.09 -9.75
C PHE A 249 -13.07 7.15 -8.23
N SER A 250 -12.35 6.22 -7.57
CA SER A 250 -12.40 6.09 -6.12
C SER A 250 -11.06 5.65 -5.53
N ILE A 251 -10.71 6.17 -4.34
CA ILE A 251 -9.46 5.86 -3.62
C ILE A 251 -9.79 5.15 -2.32
N MET A 252 -9.11 4.04 -2.05
CA MET A 252 -9.27 3.23 -0.85
C MET A 252 -7.93 3.11 -0.12
N ALA A 253 -7.79 3.81 1.01
CA ALA A 253 -6.56 3.97 1.78
C ALA A 253 -6.65 3.18 3.09
N ASP A 254 -5.88 2.08 3.18
CA ASP A 254 -5.88 1.18 4.32
C ASP A 254 -4.64 1.40 5.19
N SER A 255 -4.88 1.72 6.46
CA SER A 255 -3.90 1.72 7.55
C SER A 255 -2.71 2.68 7.38
N TYR A 256 -2.90 3.82 6.72
CA TYR A 256 -1.98 4.95 6.81
C TYR A 256 -2.58 6.24 6.24
N VAL A 257 -2.53 7.33 7.03
CA VAL A 257 -2.95 8.68 6.63
C VAL A 257 -1.81 9.71 6.74
N GLY A 258 -0.60 9.26 7.05
CA GLY A 258 0.58 10.12 7.13
C GLY A 258 0.74 10.89 8.44
N VAL A 259 0.42 10.27 9.58
CA VAL A 259 0.80 10.84 10.89
C VAL A 259 2.32 10.80 11.02
N LEU A 260 2.95 11.95 10.88
CA LEU A 260 4.41 12.12 10.90
C LEU A 260 4.83 13.15 11.98
N PRO A 261 6.05 13.05 12.52
CA PRO A 261 6.56 14.04 13.47
C PRO A 261 6.89 15.37 12.76
N ASP A 262 6.66 16.49 13.44
CA ASP A 262 6.96 17.84 12.94
C ASP A 262 8.44 18.00 12.53
N SER A 263 9.34 17.25 13.15
CA SER A 263 10.77 17.27 12.84
C SER A 263 11.12 16.67 11.48
N ARG A 264 10.23 15.84 10.92
CA ARG A 264 10.37 15.23 9.59
C ARG A 264 8.99 15.15 8.91
N PRO A 265 8.48 16.27 8.41
CA PRO A 265 7.22 16.30 7.68
C PRO A 265 7.36 15.57 6.35
N LEU A 266 6.22 15.25 5.74
CA LEU A 266 6.17 14.47 4.50
C LEU A 266 7.07 15.00 3.38
N PRO A 267 7.15 16.32 3.08
CA PRO A 267 8.01 16.82 2.01
C PRO A 267 9.48 16.46 2.17
N VAL A 268 9.99 16.40 3.41
CA VAL A 268 11.38 15.97 3.69
C VAL A 268 11.58 14.51 3.30
N LEU A 269 10.61 13.64 3.54
CA LEU A 269 10.67 12.24 3.12
C LEU A 269 10.54 12.11 1.60
N LEU A 270 9.63 12.86 0.98
CA LEU A 270 9.45 12.84 -0.48
C LEU A 270 10.69 13.36 -1.22
N GLU A 271 11.37 14.38 -0.68
CA GLU A 271 12.68 14.84 -1.19
C GLU A 271 13.75 13.74 -1.03
N TYR A 272 13.80 13.06 0.12
CA TYR A 272 14.70 11.93 0.33
C TYR A 272 14.49 10.83 -0.71
N PHE A 273 13.26 10.53 -1.07
CA PHE A 273 12.92 9.57 -2.14
C PHE A 273 13.18 10.12 -3.56
N GLY A 274 13.40 11.43 -3.73
CA GLY A 274 13.46 12.08 -5.03
C GLY A 274 12.09 12.20 -5.73
N ALA A 275 11.01 12.20 -4.96
CA ALA A 275 9.64 12.26 -5.49
C ALA A 275 9.24 13.67 -5.93
N CYS A 276 9.77 14.72 -5.28
CA CYS A 276 9.46 16.12 -5.62
C CYS A 276 10.22 16.63 -6.85
N ASP A 277 11.38 16.05 -7.18
CA ASP A 277 12.35 16.58 -8.16
C ASP A 277 11.80 16.67 -9.60
N ASN A 278 10.89 15.80 -9.97
CA ASN A 278 10.37 15.69 -11.33
C ASN A 278 8.89 16.12 -11.46
N GLY A 279 8.30 16.66 -10.39
CA GLY A 279 6.90 17.05 -10.35
C GLY A 279 5.91 15.91 -10.56
N ARG A 280 6.34 14.66 -10.56
CA ARG A 280 5.49 13.48 -10.75
C ARG A 280 5.67 12.50 -9.59
N PRO A 281 4.58 11.85 -9.14
CA PRO A 281 3.23 11.78 -9.74
C PRO A 281 2.34 13.01 -9.46
N PHE A 282 2.85 14.06 -8.88
CA PHE A 282 2.08 15.20 -8.39
C PHE A 282 1.75 16.21 -9.51
N PRO A 283 0.56 16.85 -9.48
CA PRO A 283 0.28 18.07 -10.21
C PRO A 283 1.27 19.19 -9.86
N ALA A 284 1.40 20.21 -10.71
CA ALA A 284 2.44 21.24 -10.56
C ALA A 284 2.35 22.03 -9.25
N ASP A 285 1.14 22.32 -8.78
CA ASP A 285 0.85 23.00 -7.52
C ASP A 285 1.18 22.11 -6.32
N VAL A 286 0.81 20.82 -6.35
CA VAL A 286 1.17 19.84 -5.33
C VAL A 286 2.68 19.60 -5.32
N ALA A 287 3.35 19.56 -6.47
CA ALA A 287 4.79 19.46 -6.57
C ALA A 287 5.49 20.69 -5.94
N ALA A 288 4.91 21.88 -6.06
CA ALA A 288 5.42 23.08 -5.41
C ALA A 288 5.33 22.98 -3.87
N ILE A 289 4.19 22.52 -3.33
CA ILE A 289 4.01 22.27 -1.90
C ILE A 289 5.01 21.20 -1.42
N CYS A 290 5.17 20.12 -2.19
CA CYS A 290 6.16 19.07 -1.92
C CYS A 290 7.59 19.64 -1.81
N GLY A 291 7.96 20.54 -2.71
CA GLY A 291 9.29 21.17 -2.75
C GLY A 291 9.52 22.25 -1.68
N ASP A 292 8.48 22.73 -1.00
CA ASP A 292 8.62 23.78 0.04
C ASP A 292 9.34 23.27 1.31
N GLY A 293 9.34 21.98 1.56
CA GLY A 293 10.01 21.37 2.71
C GLY A 293 9.36 21.61 4.07
N ASN A 294 8.35 22.48 4.13
CA ASN A 294 7.63 22.86 5.35
C ASN A 294 6.17 22.39 5.38
N ALA A 295 5.62 21.96 4.24
CA ALA A 295 4.24 21.50 4.16
C ALA A 295 4.03 20.24 5.00
N SER A 296 2.85 20.10 5.59
CA SER A 296 2.42 18.89 6.30
C SER A 296 1.93 17.82 5.31
N THR A 297 1.82 16.58 5.79
CA THR A 297 1.13 15.53 5.02
C THR A 297 -0.28 15.95 4.63
N THR A 298 -0.97 16.60 5.57
CA THR A 298 -2.34 17.08 5.38
C THR A 298 -2.43 18.02 4.19
N GLU A 299 -1.60 19.07 4.12
CA GLU A 299 -1.62 20.05 3.02
C GLU A 299 -1.34 19.41 1.64
N VAL A 300 -0.42 18.45 1.58
CA VAL A 300 -0.12 17.74 0.33
C VAL A 300 -1.33 16.91 -0.14
N VAL A 301 -1.97 16.17 0.76
CA VAL A 301 -3.10 15.31 0.40
C VAL A 301 -4.39 16.11 0.19
N GLU A 302 -4.61 17.19 0.95
CA GLU A 302 -5.71 18.15 0.69
C GLU A 302 -5.65 18.69 -0.75
N ALA A 303 -4.48 19.13 -1.19
CA ALA A 303 -4.30 19.61 -2.56
C ALA A 303 -4.62 18.54 -3.62
N LEU A 304 -4.28 17.25 -3.36
CA LEU A 304 -4.65 16.14 -4.25
C LEU A 304 -6.17 15.88 -4.25
N ILE A 305 -6.83 16.03 -3.10
CA ILE A 305 -8.28 15.89 -2.98
C ILE A 305 -8.99 17.04 -3.73
N GLU A 306 -8.48 18.27 -3.60
CA GLU A 306 -9.02 19.45 -4.27
C GLU A 306 -8.81 19.42 -5.79
N ASP A 307 -7.69 18.84 -6.28
CA ASP A 307 -7.43 18.68 -7.72
C ASP A 307 -8.46 17.77 -8.40
N LYS A 308 -8.99 16.78 -7.68
CA LYS A 308 -10.00 15.84 -8.20
C LYS A 308 -11.21 15.75 -7.26
N PRO A 309 -12.07 16.80 -7.22
CA PRO A 309 -13.12 16.95 -6.23
C PRO A 309 -14.24 15.89 -6.32
N ASP A 310 -14.39 15.25 -7.48
CA ASP A 310 -15.39 14.20 -7.70
C ASP A 310 -14.93 12.79 -7.30
N THR A 311 -13.68 12.65 -6.82
CA THR A 311 -13.14 11.37 -6.33
C THR A 311 -13.76 10.97 -4.98
N ASN A 312 -14.24 9.74 -4.88
CA ASN A 312 -14.67 9.17 -3.60
C ASN A 312 -13.47 8.59 -2.85
N TRP A 313 -13.36 8.90 -1.56
CA TRP A 313 -12.27 8.41 -0.71
C TRP A 313 -12.81 7.58 0.43
N LEU A 314 -12.17 6.44 0.71
CA LEU A 314 -12.42 5.62 1.89
C LEU A 314 -11.11 5.41 2.64
N PHE A 315 -11.06 5.90 3.88
CA PHE A 315 -9.93 5.70 4.79
C PHE A 315 -10.30 4.68 5.86
N ILE A 316 -9.52 3.62 5.96
CA ILE A 316 -9.73 2.51 6.90
C ILE A 316 -8.54 2.49 7.86
N ASN A 317 -8.78 2.62 9.17
CA ASN A 317 -7.70 2.69 10.15
C ASN A 317 -8.11 2.12 11.51
N SER A 318 -7.17 1.51 12.22
CA SER A 318 -7.30 1.26 13.66
C SER A 318 -6.98 2.51 14.47
N LYS A 319 -7.69 2.70 15.57
CA LYS A 319 -7.46 3.85 16.46
C LYS A 319 -6.10 3.78 17.16
N GLY A 320 -5.61 2.58 17.45
CA GLY A 320 -4.36 2.37 18.17
C GLY A 320 -3.27 1.66 17.37
N ASP A 321 -3.34 1.65 16.03
CA ASP A 321 -2.44 0.94 15.11
C ASP A 321 -0.97 0.97 15.58
N ASP A 322 -0.46 -0.19 15.97
CA ASP A 322 0.86 -0.31 16.58
C ASP A 322 2.00 -0.14 15.55
N VAL A 323 1.78 -0.52 14.30
CA VAL A 323 2.74 -0.36 13.21
C VAL A 323 2.88 1.11 12.82
N GLN A 324 1.78 1.87 12.74
CA GLN A 324 1.84 3.31 12.49
C GLN A 324 2.57 4.04 13.64
N ARG A 325 2.31 3.67 14.91
CA ARG A 325 3.02 4.22 16.08
C ARG A 325 4.52 3.90 16.04
N TYR A 326 4.85 2.68 15.63
CA TYR A 326 6.24 2.26 15.47
C TYR A 326 6.94 3.03 14.34
N TYR A 327 6.28 3.16 13.19
CA TYR A 327 6.82 3.92 12.06
C TYR A 327 7.02 5.40 12.42
N TYR A 328 6.07 6.01 13.12
CA TYR A 328 6.25 7.37 13.66
C TYR A 328 7.50 7.50 14.51
N ALA A 329 7.77 6.56 15.40
CA ALA A 329 8.96 6.56 16.24
C ALA A 329 10.25 6.39 15.39
N LEU A 330 10.23 5.53 14.37
CA LEU A 330 11.36 5.39 13.42
C LEU A 330 11.63 6.70 12.66
N VAL A 331 10.59 7.38 12.18
CA VAL A 331 10.75 8.67 11.51
C VAL A 331 11.35 9.71 12.46
N LYS A 332 10.90 9.72 13.73
CA LYS A 332 11.31 10.71 14.74
C LYS A 332 12.73 10.49 15.25
N GLU A 333 13.08 9.25 15.54
CA GLU A 333 14.29 8.89 16.30
C GLU A 333 15.29 8.07 15.47
N SER A 334 14.97 7.78 14.20
CA SER A 334 15.73 6.82 13.41
C SER A 334 15.77 5.46 14.13
N ILE A 335 16.87 4.74 14.03
CA ILE A 335 17.08 3.45 14.69
C ILE A 335 17.53 3.56 16.16
N GLN A 336 17.65 4.76 16.72
CA GLN A 336 18.23 4.94 18.07
C GLN A 336 17.40 4.25 19.17
N GLY A 337 16.09 4.16 18.99
CA GLY A 337 15.18 3.49 19.93
C GLY A 337 15.08 1.97 19.75
N TYR A 338 15.64 1.41 18.67
CA TYR A 338 15.48 0.00 18.36
C TYR A 338 16.14 -0.91 19.42
N PRO A 339 15.53 -2.06 19.79
CA PRO A 339 14.24 -2.61 19.29
C PRO A 339 13.00 -2.13 20.06
N PHE A 340 13.14 -1.21 21.00
CA PHE A 340 12.05 -0.72 21.86
C PHE A 340 11.93 0.81 21.73
N PRO A 341 11.47 1.33 20.58
CA PRO A 341 11.30 2.77 20.39
C PRO A 341 10.23 3.31 21.35
N ASN A 342 10.32 4.60 21.64
CA ASN A 342 9.32 5.26 22.44
C ASN A 342 8.07 5.56 21.61
N LEU A 343 7.11 4.64 21.64
CA LEU A 343 5.87 4.75 20.87
C LEU A 343 4.99 5.87 21.41
N MET A 344 4.35 6.63 20.52
CA MET A 344 3.26 7.49 20.93
C MET A 344 2.10 6.67 21.51
N SER A 345 1.26 7.27 22.35
CA SER A 345 0.07 6.60 22.87
C SER A 345 -0.95 6.34 21.76
N GLU A 346 -1.82 5.36 21.95
CA GLU A 346 -2.95 5.08 21.05
C GLU A 346 -3.88 6.30 20.94
N GLU A 347 -4.14 6.97 22.04
CA GLU A 347 -4.94 8.20 22.09
C GLU A 347 -4.31 9.34 21.28
N ASP A 348 -2.98 9.50 21.33
CA ASP A 348 -2.28 10.52 20.55
C ASP A 348 -2.30 10.17 19.04
N LEU A 349 -2.13 8.90 18.68
CA LEU A 349 -2.28 8.47 17.28
C LEU A 349 -3.68 8.79 16.77
N TYR A 350 -4.72 8.35 17.50
CA TYR A 350 -6.11 8.56 17.10
C TYR A 350 -6.44 10.05 16.97
N ARG A 351 -6.01 10.87 17.93
CA ARG A 351 -6.22 12.32 17.89
C ARG A 351 -5.56 12.96 16.65
N ASN A 352 -4.31 12.61 16.35
CA ASN A 352 -3.59 13.18 15.21
C ASN A 352 -4.20 12.69 13.89
N MET A 353 -4.51 11.41 13.79
CA MET A 353 -5.16 10.81 12.62
C MET A 353 -6.56 11.41 12.38
N SER A 354 -7.37 11.56 13.43
CA SER A 354 -8.70 12.16 13.31
C SER A 354 -8.62 13.61 12.84
N ALA A 355 -7.67 14.39 13.36
CA ALA A 355 -7.48 15.77 12.92
C ALA A 355 -7.12 15.87 11.43
N ILE A 356 -6.29 14.96 10.90
CA ILE A 356 -5.98 14.88 9.48
C ILE A 356 -7.25 14.55 8.68
N LEU A 357 -8.00 13.53 9.07
CA LEU A 357 -9.18 13.10 8.33
C LEU A 357 -10.33 14.13 8.41
N GLU A 358 -10.47 14.84 9.52
CA GLU A 358 -11.38 15.96 9.66
C GLU A 358 -11.01 17.13 8.72
N ALA A 359 -9.72 17.41 8.54
CA ALA A 359 -9.25 18.39 7.58
C ALA A 359 -9.61 17.99 6.13
N TYR A 360 -9.41 16.72 5.77
CA TYR A 360 -9.84 16.20 4.46
C TYR A 360 -11.36 16.30 4.26
N GLN A 361 -12.16 16.02 5.30
CA GLN A 361 -13.62 16.18 5.26
C GLN A 361 -14.06 17.64 5.12
N ALA A 362 -13.24 18.59 5.59
CA ALA A 362 -13.53 20.01 5.45
C ALA A 362 -13.37 20.50 3.99
N VAL A 363 -12.45 19.90 3.21
CA VAL A 363 -12.22 20.28 1.81
C VAL A 363 -13.04 19.44 0.82
N SER A 364 -13.50 18.25 1.21
CA SER A 364 -14.33 17.43 0.32
C SER A 364 -15.45 16.70 1.07
N PRO A 365 -16.69 16.77 0.60
CA PRO A 365 -17.80 15.99 1.14
C PRO A 365 -17.74 14.50 0.71
N ARG A 366 -16.70 14.06 0.00
CA ARG A 366 -16.57 12.71 -0.53
C ARG A 366 -15.59 11.82 0.26
N ILE A 367 -15.29 12.22 1.49
CA ILE A 367 -14.39 11.48 2.39
C ILE A 367 -15.22 10.61 3.33
N THR A 368 -15.01 9.30 3.25
CA THR A 368 -15.57 8.31 4.16
C THR A 368 -14.47 7.79 5.09
N THR A 369 -14.70 7.73 6.38
CA THR A 369 -13.76 7.22 7.38
C THR A 369 -14.33 5.98 8.07
N PHE A 370 -13.52 4.91 8.15
CA PHE A 370 -13.86 3.67 8.84
C PHE A 370 -12.83 3.42 9.94
N TYR A 371 -13.23 3.57 11.19
CA TYR A 371 -12.36 3.36 12.34
C TYR A 371 -12.64 2.01 12.99
N VAL A 372 -11.59 1.26 13.29
CA VAL A 372 -11.62 0.00 14.03
C VAL A 372 -10.99 0.21 15.41
N GLU A 373 -11.59 -0.36 16.44
CA GLU A 373 -11.00 -0.36 17.77
C GLU A 373 -9.79 -1.30 17.84
N GLY A 374 -8.78 -0.92 18.63
CA GLY A 374 -7.57 -1.73 18.84
C GLY A 374 -6.37 -1.26 18.02
N ASP A 375 -5.40 -2.15 17.88
CA ASP A 375 -4.04 -1.89 17.39
C ASP A 375 -3.71 -2.56 16.05
N HIS A 376 -4.69 -3.18 15.41
CA HIS A 376 -4.53 -3.94 14.18
C HIS A 376 -4.04 -3.06 13.01
N HIS A 377 -3.16 -3.63 12.18
CA HIS A 377 -2.61 -2.98 11.00
C HIS A 377 -2.91 -3.78 9.73
N VAL A 378 -3.47 -3.11 8.72
CA VAL A 378 -3.84 -3.65 7.40
C VAL A 378 -5.02 -4.63 7.44
N PHE A 379 -6.11 -4.23 6.82
CA PHE A 379 -7.38 -4.97 6.76
C PHE A 379 -7.62 -5.60 5.39
N LEU A 380 -7.44 -4.82 4.33
CA LEU A 380 -7.87 -5.18 2.97
C LEU A 380 -7.14 -6.39 2.39
N MET A 381 -5.98 -6.73 2.92
CA MET A 381 -5.19 -7.90 2.49
C MET A 381 -5.47 -9.16 3.31
N GLU A 382 -6.43 -9.13 4.23
CA GLU A 382 -6.76 -10.29 5.06
C GLU A 382 -7.95 -11.09 4.52
N LYS A 383 -7.92 -12.41 4.78
CA LYS A 383 -8.97 -13.35 4.31
C LYS A 383 -10.37 -13.07 4.87
N ASN A 384 -10.46 -12.34 5.95
CA ASN A 384 -11.70 -12.00 6.64
C ASN A 384 -11.99 -10.50 6.63
N PHE A 385 -11.40 -9.75 5.67
CA PHE A 385 -11.49 -8.28 5.64
C PHE A 385 -12.92 -7.77 5.68
N THR A 386 -13.87 -8.48 5.08
CA THR A 386 -15.30 -8.10 5.05
C THR A 386 -15.96 -8.12 6.41
N SER A 387 -15.39 -8.87 7.37
CA SER A 387 -15.98 -9.09 8.69
C SER A 387 -15.46 -8.15 9.78
N TYR A 388 -14.49 -7.29 9.49
CA TYR A 388 -14.05 -6.28 10.44
C TYR A 388 -15.16 -5.30 10.73
N LYS A 389 -15.25 -4.89 11.99
CA LYS A 389 -16.28 -3.97 12.46
C LYS A 389 -15.69 -2.61 12.79
N SER A 390 -16.39 -1.57 12.37
CA SER A 390 -16.10 -0.22 12.82
C SER A 390 -16.44 -0.03 14.30
N ASP A 391 -16.01 1.10 14.86
CA ASP A 391 -16.42 1.61 16.18
C ASP A 391 -17.95 1.85 16.29
N LYS A 392 -18.68 1.78 15.17
CA LYS A 392 -20.15 1.88 15.06
C LYS A 392 -20.80 0.53 14.74
N ASP A 393 -20.10 -0.59 14.92
CA ASP A 393 -20.57 -1.95 14.63
C ASP A 393 -20.89 -2.25 13.14
N LEU A 394 -20.48 -1.40 12.20
CA LEU A 394 -20.66 -1.64 10.76
C LEU A 394 -19.61 -2.61 10.23
N LEU A 395 -20.00 -3.55 9.37
CA LEU A 395 -19.07 -4.45 8.71
C LEU A 395 -18.34 -3.75 7.57
N LEU A 396 -17.03 -3.93 7.47
CA LEU A 396 -16.22 -3.33 6.41
C LEU A 396 -16.69 -3.75 5.01
N GLY A 397 -17.10 -5.01 4.83
CA GLY A 397 -17.66 -5.49 3.58
C GLY A 397 -18.92 -4.74 3.14
N ASP A 398 -19.80 -4.45 4.08
CA ASP A 398 -21.05 -3.71 3.80
C ASP A 398 -20.74 -2.25 3.46
N VAL A 399 -19.82 -1.63 4.20
CA VAL A 399 -19.41 -0.24 3.95
C VAL A 399 -18.74 -0.11 2.57
N ILE A 400 -17.86 -1.03 2.18
CA ILE A 400 -17.22 -0.99 0.85
C ILE A 400 -18.27 -1.18 -0.26
N ASN A 401 -19.22 -2.10 -0.11
CA ASN A 401 -20.28 -2.31 -1.08
C ASN A 401 -21.14 -1.06 -1.28
N GLU A 402 -21.56 -0.42 -0.18
CA GLU A 402 -22.31 0.83 -0.23
C GLU A 402 -21.48 1.96 -0.84
N TRP A 403 -20.22 2.10 -0.43
CA TRP A 403 -19.30 3.10 -0.95
C TRP A 403 -19.06 2.95 -2.46
N LEU A 404 -18.94 1.73 -2.96
CA LEU A 404 -18.80 1.45 -4.40
C LEU A 404 -20.08 1.80 -5.18
N SER A 405 -21.26 1.80 -4.55
CA SER A 405 -22.54 2.13 -5.20
C SER A 405 -22.92 3.60 -5.06
N SER A 406 -22.40 4.29 -4.04
CA SER A 406 -22.74 5.68 -3.75
C SER A 406 -21.99 6.68 -4.65
N ASN A 407 -22.66 7.77 -5.01
CA ASN A 407 -22.05 8.93 -5.71
C ASN A 407 -21.60 10.03 -4.74
N SER A 408 -21.64 9.79 -3.44
CA SER A 408 -21.25 10.72 -2.38
C SER A 408 -20.55 9.96 -1.26
N SER A 409 -19.90 10.68 -0.35
CA SER A 409 -19.41 10.06 0.88
C SER A 409 -20.53 9.36 1.63
N LEU A 410 -20.19 8.28 2.29
CA LEU A 410 -21.11 7.63 3.23
C LEU A 410 -21.04 8.35 4.58
N ASN A 411 -22.17 8.86 5.03
CA ASN A 411 -22.32 9.17 6.43
C ASN A 411 -22.62 7.87 7.19
N LEU A 412 -21.62 7.30 7.85
CA LEU A 412 -21.76 6.02 8.55
C LEU A 412 -22.80 6.05 9.69
N ASP A 413 -23.18 7.24 10.16
CA ASP A 413 -24.28 7.38 11.14
C ASP A 413 -25.66 7.13 10.49
N THR A 414 -25.81 7.43 9.20
CA THR A 414 -27.05 7.14 8.45
C THR A 414 -27.10 5.73 7.89
N VAL A 415 -25.96 5.19 7.48
CA VAL A 415 -25.84 3.81 6.96
C VAL A 415 -26.28 2.79 8.01
N SER A 416 -25.93 2.99 9.30
CA SER A 416 -26.37 2.11 10.37
C SER A 416 -27.90 2.07 10.52
N ALA A 417 -28.59 3.18 10.27
CA ALA A 417 -30.05 3.24 10.33
C ALA A 417 -30.73 2.54 9.14
N GLU A 418 -30.10 2.56 7.95
CA GLU A 418 -30.63 1.90 6.75
C GLU A 418 -30.43 0.39 6.77
N ILE A 419 -29.28 -0.09 7.30
CA ILE A 419 -29.01 -1.54 7.46
C ILE A 419 -29.95 -2.18 8.49
N GLU A 420 -30.33 -1.46 9.54
CA GLU A 420 -31.32 -1.96 10.53
C GLU A 420 -32.75 -2.06 9.96
N ILE A 421 -33.07 -1.28 8.92
CA ILE A 421 -34.40 -1.23 8.30
C ILE A 421 -34.58 -2.28 7.21
N ALA A 422 -33.46 -2.78 6.62
CA ALA A 422 -33.53 -3.84 5.63
C ALA A 422 -34.09 -5.13 6.27
N PRO A 423 -35.26 -5.65 5.84
CA PRO A 423 -35.83 -6.84 6.43
C PRO A 423 -34.88 -8.01 6.23
N LYS A 424 -34.45 -8.64 7.32
CA LYS A 424 -33.78 -9.95 7.26
C LYS A 424 -34.73 -10.88 6.52
N THR A 425 -34.44 -11.15 5.24
CA THR A 425 -35.13 -12.17 4.49
C THR A 425 -34.89 -13.49 5.20
N SER A 426 -35.88 -13.88 5.99
CA SER A 426 -35.94 -15.20 6.61
C SER A 426 -35.91 -16.23 5.49
N GLY A 427 -34.76 -16.88 5.31
CA GLY A 427 -34.65 -18.05 4.45
C GLY A 427 -35.66 -19.09 4.95
N THR A 428 -36.77 -19.23 4.22
CA THR A 428 -37.72 -20.32 4.43
C THR A 428 -37.02 -21.57 3.85
N THR A 429 -36.60 -22.42 4.76
CA THR A 429 -36.29 -23.82 4.49
C THR A 429 -37.49 -24.50 3.81
N LEU A 430 -37.26 -25.04 2.62
CA LEU A 430 -37.94 -26.21 2.11
C LEU A 430 -36.91 -27.21 1.62
#